data_85fd348cf7f7a91dc0b871628a6bcc5d
#
_entry.id   85fd348cf7f7a91dc0b871628a6bcc5d
#
_cell.length_a   1.000
_cell.length_b   1.000
_cell.length_c   1.000
_cell.angle_alpha   90.00
_cell.angle_beta   90.00
_cell.angle_gamma   90.00
#
_symmetry.space_group_name_H-M   'P 1'
#
loop_
_entity.id
_entity.type
_entity.pdbx_description
1 polymer ?
#
loop_
_entity_poly.entity_id
_entity_poly.type
_entity_poly.pdbx_seq_one_letter_code
_entity_poly.pdbx_strand_id
1 'polypeptide(L)'
;MFRYYFKKTIFISAICFIAACNNSGSIHTTNQKVIHSNLTLTKDSFKIKDSCDLEKLFVAKHLVNINSLDSNIRVVIHYSTSQNFLNKPIYKGLNNCYLPCEVAIKLCNAEYYLNSNFPNYHIIVFDAVRPLHIQKQMWEELEMPVEEKINYLAHLSDLSLHNYGAAVDVGIIGTNDVLLDMGTSFDFFGELSEPKREKEFVENGQLS
;
A
#
# COMPACT_ATOMS: atom_id res chain seq x y z
N MET A 1 33.62 2.64 -20.55
CA MET A 1 33.36 2.59 -19.11
C MET A 1 32.40 3.71 -18.77
N PHE A 2 31.10 3.48 -19.01
CA PHE A 2 30.04 4.47 -18.77
C PHE A 2 29.54 4.26 -17.34
N ARG A 3 29.89 5.17 -16.43
CA ARG A 3 29.26 5.30 -15.12
C ARG A 3 27.89 5.93 -15.35
N TYR A 4 26.84 5.12 -15.35
CA TYR A 4 25.48 5.62 -15.21
C TYR A 4 25.34 6.17 -13.79
N TYR A 5 25.29 7.49 -13.71
CA TYR A 5 24.79 8.17 -12.52
C TYR A 5 23.27 7.92 -12.45
N PHE A 6 22.89 6.88 -11.77
CA PHE A 6 21.53 6.71 -11.30
C PHE A 6 21.34 7.77 -10.20
N LYS A 7 20.73 8.90 -10.55
CA LYS A 7 20.17 9.76 -9.51
C LYS A 7 19.03 8.97 -8.88
N LYS A 8 19.32 8.31 -7.76
CA LYS A 8 18.34 7.71 -6.87
C LYS A 8 17.46 8.82 -6.30
N THR A 9 16.43 9.20 -7.02
CA THR A 9 15.39 10.09 -6.53
C THR A 9 14.07 9.36 -6.64
N ILE A 10 13.95 8.23 -5.94
CA ILE A 10 12.69 7.56 -5.73
C ILE A 10 12.71 7.10 -4.28
N PHE A 11 12.42 8.06 -3.41
CA PHE A 11 12.04 7.74 -2.05
C PHE A 11 10.62 7.23 -2.12
N ILE A 12 10.50 5.95 -1.95
CA ILE A 12 9.22 5.33 -1.75
C ILE A 12 9.35 4.46 -0.49
N SER A 13 9.39 5.13 0.70
CA SER A 13 8.34 4.77 1.64
C SER A 13 7.08 5.18 0.89
N ALA A 14 6.68 4.31 -0.03
CA ALA A 14 5.82 4.70 -1.12
C ALA A 14 4.40 4.82 -0.65
N ILE A 15 4.09 5.96 -0.10
CA ILE A 15 2.72 6.46 -0.17
C ILE A 15 2.62 7.12 -1.55
N CYS A 16 2.29 6.36 -2.56
CA CYS A 16 1.96 6.90 -3.87
C CYS A 16 0.63 7.65 -3.74
N PHE A 17 0.69 8.96 -3.48
CA PHE A 17 -0.46 9.85 -3.58
C PHE A 17 -0.93 9.90 -5.03
N ILE A 18 -1.94 9.11 -5.35
CA ILE A 18 -2.62 9.21 -6.62
C ILE A 18 -3.73 10.24 -6.45
N ALA A 19 -3.38 11.52 -6.61
CA ALA A 19 -4.38 12.59 -6.70
C ALA A 19 -5.28 12.35 -7.91
N ALA A 20 -6.58 12.18 -7.67
CA ALA A 20 -7.57 12.17 -8.74
C ALA A 20 -7.68 13.59 -9.32
N CYS A 21 -7.22 13.80 -10.55
CA CYS A 21 -7.52 15.02 -11.29
C CYS A 21 -9.00 15.00 -11.69
N ASN A 22 -9.79 15.89 -11.08
CA ASN A 22 -11.13 16.19 -11.54
C ASN A 22 -11.08 16.89 -12.90
N ASN A 23 -11.54 16.20 -13.93
CA ASN A 23 -11.84 16.82 -15.22
C ASN A 23 -13.35 17.04 -15.28
N SER A 24 -13.77 18.30 -15.14
CA SER A 24 -15.18 18.72 -15.21
C SER A 24 -15.66 18.70 -16.65
N GLY A 25 -16.25 17.57 -17.05
CA GLY A 25 -17.06 17.47 -18.27
C GLY A 25 -18.52 17.42 -17.90
N SER A 26 -19.31 18.39 -18.36
CA SER A 26 -20.75 18.47 -18.19
C SER A 26 -21.45 17.28 -18.83
N ILE A 27 -22.20 16.51 -18.06
CA ILE A 27 -23.07 15.45 -18.57
C ILE A 27 -24.51 15.76 -18.24
N HIS A 28 -25.35 15.69 -19.26
CA HIS A 28 -26.80 15.84 -19.24
C HIS A 28 -27.48 14.92 -18.20
N THR A 29 -28.37 15.51 -17.43
CA THR A 29 -29.26 14.84 -16.48
C THR A 29 -30.27 13.96 -17.18
N THR A 30 -30.21 12.66 -16.96
CA THR A 30 -31.34 11.75 -17.12
C THR A 30 -31.75 11.21 -15.75
N ASN A 31 -33.03 11.40 -15.42
CA ASN A 31 -33.64 11.01 -14.16
C ASN A 31 -33.50 9.50 -13.92
N GLN A 32 -32.69 9.08 -12.94
CA GLN A 32 -32.77 7.77 -12.34
C GLN A 32 -33.34 7.86 -10.93
N LYS A 33 -34.42 7.15 -10.76
CA LYS A 33 -35.19 6.99 -9.52
C LYS A 33 -34.30 6.32 -8.47
N VAL A 34 -33.89 7.05 -7.44
CA VAL A 34 -33.11 6.52 -6.33
C VAL A 34 -34.03 5.67 -5.45
N ILE A 35 -33.81 4.37 -5.43
CA ILE A 35 -34.44 3.45 -4.49
C ILE A 35 -33.62 3.49 -3.20
N HIS A 36 -34.12 4.21 -2.19
CA HIS A 36 -33.60 4.12 -0.83
C HIS A 36 -34.02 2.77 -0.23
N SER A 37 -33.14 1.77 -0.26
CA SER A 37 -33.26 0.63 0.62
C SER A 37 -32.63 0.99 1.96
N ASN A 38 -33.45 1.12 3.00
CA ASN A 38 -33.01 1.25 4.37
C ASN A 38 -32.29 -0.03 4.80
N LEU A 39 -30.96 -0.06 4.69
CA LEU A 39 -30.13 -1.11 5.24
C LEU A 39 -29.88 -0.78 6.71
N THR A 40 -30.69 -1.35 7.60
CA THR A 40 -30.45 -1.32 9.03
C THR A 40 -29.22 -2.18 9.32
N LEU A 41 -28.07 -1.56 9.56
CA LEU A 41 -26.85 -2.25 10.03
C LEU A 41 -27.11 -2.72 11.46
N THR A 42 -27.51 -3.95 11.62
CA THR A 42 -27.48 -4.64 12.92
C THR A 42 -26.02 -4.81 13.32
N LYS A 43 -25.74 -4.48 14.55
CA LYS A 43 -24.44 -4.51 15.22
C LYS A 43 -24.02 -5.94 15.55
N ASP A 44 -24.07 -6.84 14.58
CA ASP A 44 -23.47 -8.16 14.72
C ASP A 44 -21.99 -8.05 14.44
N SER A 45 -21.21 -8.22 15.50
CA SER A 45 -19.76 -8.31 15.44
C SER A 45 -19.35 -9.49 14.54
N PHE A 46 -19.12 -9.21 13.27
CA PHE A 46 -18.61 -10.17 12.32
C PHE A 46 -17.19 -10.57 12.75
N LYS A 47 -17.06 -11.64 13.49
CA LYS A 47 -15.76 -12.26 13.78
C LYS A 47 -15.30 -12.96 12.52
N ILE A 48 -14.46 -12.30 11.75
CA ILE A 48 -13.73 -12.92 10.63
C ILE A 48 -12.82 -13.98 11.24
N LYS A 49 -13.11 -15.25 10.97
CA LYS A 49 -12.51 -16.39 11.67
C LYS A 49 -11.24 -16.92 11.01
N ASP A 50 -11.03 -16.62 9.70
CA ASP A 50 -9.90 -17.14 8.92
C ASP A 50 -9.50 -16.18 7.76
N SER A 51 -8.25 -16.27 7.31
CA SER A 51 -7.68 -15.49 6.18
C SER A 51 -8.42 -15.70 4.85
N CYS A 52 -8.95 -16.88 4.64
CA CYS A 52 -9.84 -17.20 3.52
C CYS A 52 -11.05 -16.25 3.47
N ASP A 53 -11.44 -15.66 4.59
CA ASP A 53 -12.54 -14.72 4.68
C ASP A 53 -12.15 -13.32 4.21
N LEU A 54 -10.88 -12.88 4.35
CA LEU A 54 -10.40 -11.59 3.84
C LEU A 54 -10.41 -11.57 2.32
N GLU A 55 -9.90 -12.60 1.65
CA GLU A 55 -9.91 -12.66 0.18
C GLU A 55 -11.35 -12.69 -0.36
N LYS A 56 -12.22 -13.49 0.24
CA LYS A 56 -13.65 -13.52 -0.11
C LYS A 56 -14.30 -12.16 0.09
N LEU A 57 -13.98 -11.48 1.19
CA LEU A 57 -14.47 -10.13 1.47
C LEU A 57 -14.01 -9.15 0.40
N PHE A 58 -12.73 -9.17 0.01
CA PHE A 58 -12.18 -8.30 -0.99
C PHE A 58 -12.81 -8.53 -2.37
N VAL A 59 -12.98 -9.78 -2.78
CA VAL A 59 -13.69 -10.13 -4.02
C VAL A 59 -15.15 -9.66 -3.97
N ALA A 60 -15.86 -9.87 -2.84
CA ALA A 60 -17.23 -9.39 -2.66
C ALA A 60 -17.36 -7.86 -2.66
N LYS A 61 -16.26 -7.14 -2.36
CA LYS A 61 -16.15 -5.68 -2.47
C LYS A 61 -15.65 -5.22 -3.84
N HIS A 62 -15.60 -6.11 -4.83
CA HIS A 62 -15.14 -5.83 -6.19
C HIS A 62 -13.69 -5.31 -6.26
N LEU A 63 -12.85 -5.69 -5.30
CA LEU A 63 -11.43 -5.45 -5.39
C LEU A 63 -10.79 -6.45 -6.35
N VAL A 64 -9.78 -6.00 -7.07
CA VAL A 64 -9.09 -6.77 -8.10
C VAL A 64 -7.77 -7.29 -7.53
N ASN A 65 -7.48 -8.57 -7.72
CA ASN A 65 -6.15 -9.12 -7.47
C ASN A 65 -5.18 -8.58 -8.53
N ILE A 66 -4.13 -7.88 -8.10
CA ILE A 66 -3.18 -7.21 -9.00
C ILE A 66 -2.54 -8.19 -9.99
N ASN A 67 -2.22 -9.40 -9.56
CA ASN A 67 -1.58 -10.40 -10.42
C ASN A 67 -2.51 -10.97 -11.50
N SER A 68 -3.83 -10.71 -11.41
CA SER A 68 -4.75 -10.98 -12.53
C SER A 68 -4.64 -9.96 -13.67
N LEU A 69 -4.07 -8.78 -13.41
CA LEU A 69 -3.85 -7.71 -14.39
C LEU A 69 -2.40 -7.70 -14.89
N ASP A 70 -1.44 -7.83 -13.98
CA ASP A 70 -0.01 -7.86 -14.31
C ASP A 70 0.74 -8.86 -13.41
N SER A 71 1.22 -9.94 -14.02
CA SER A 71 1.97 -10.98 -13.32
C SER A 71 3.44 -10.62 -13.05
N ASN A 72 3.95 -9.51 -13.61
CA ASN A 72 5.32 -9.05 -13.34
C ASN A 72 5.43 -8.38 -11.98
N ILE A 73 4.34 -7.77 -11.48
CA ILE A 73 4.30 -7.21 -10.13
C ILE A 73 4.43 -8.36 -9.13
N ARG A 74 5.47 -8.32 -8.31
CA ARG A 74 5.65 -9.29 -7.22
C ARG A 74 4.78 -8.88 -6.02
N VAL A 75 4.32 -9.88 -5.27
CA VAL A 75 3.51 -9.66 -4.07
C VAL A 75 4.09 -10.47 -2.91
N VAL A 76 4.47 -9.79 -1.84
CA VAL A 76 4.90 -10.40 -0.58
C VAL A 76 4.25 -9.60 0.55
N ILE A 77 3.07 -10.01 0.97
CA ILE A 77 2.34 -9.29 2.03
C ILE A 77 3.05 -9.50 3.37
N HIS A 78 3.81 -8.50 3.82
CA HIS A 78 4.63 -8.56 5.03
C HIS A 78 3.80 -8.79 6.28
N TYR A 79 2.60 -8.21 6.36
CA TYR A 79 1.69 -8.41 7.50
C TYR A 79 1.03 -9.80 7.54
N SER A 80 1.23 -10.63 6.51
CA SER A 80 0.91 -12.06 6.54
C SER A 80 2.05 -12.92 7.08
N THR A 81 3.21 -12.33 7.35
CA THR A 81 4.40 -12.96 7.89
C THR A 81 4.83 -12.28 9.19
N SER A 82 5.94 -12.69 9.77
CA SER A 82 6.58 -11.99 10.90
C SER A 82 7.52 -10.85 10.48
N GLN A 83 7.65 -10.58 9.18
CA GLN A 83 8.53 -9.52 8.65
C GLN A 83 7.83 -8.16 8.63
N ASN A 84 7.38 -7.69 9.80
CA ASN A 84 6.73 -6.42 10.03
C ASN A 84 7.07 -5.92 11.44
N PHE A 85 6.71 -4.68 11.78
CA PHE A 85 7.05 -4.07 13.06
C PHE A 85 6.46 -4.77 14.30
N LEU A 86 5.39 -5.58 14.13
CA LEU A 86 4.80 -6.38 15.21
C LEU A 86 5.48 -7.74 15.40
N ASN A 87 6.41 -8.13 14.51
CA ASN A 87 7.10 -9.42 14.50
C ASN A 87 6.15 -10.64 14.50
N LYS A 88 4.94 -10.49 13.96
CA LYS A 88 3.93 -11.55 13.87
C LYS A 88 2.98 -11.35 12.71
N PRO A 89 2.41 -12.43 12.15
CA PRO A 89 1.39 -12.31 11.12
C PRO A 89 0.06 -11.80 11.71
N ILE A 90 -0.53 -10.78 11.06
CA ILE A 90 -1.83 -10.22 11.43
C ILE A 90 -2.91 -10.43 10.36
N TYR A 91 -2.54 -10.60 9.10
CA TYR A 91 -3.49 -10.93 8.02
C TYR A 91 -3.82 -12.43 7.92
N LYS A 92 -3.20 -13.29 8.71
CA LYS A 92 -3.51 -14.73 8.81
C LYS A 92 -3.65 -15.43 7.47
N GLY A 93 -2.63 -15.27 6.59
CA GLY A 93 -2.53 -16.02 5.32
C GLY A 93 -3.09 -15.31 4.08
N LEU A 94 -3.36 -14.01 4.13
CA LEU A 94 -3.57 -13.20 2.94
C LEU A 94 -2.25 -13.11 2.17
N ASN A 95 -2.17 -13.71 0.98
CA ASN A 95 -0.95 -13.73 0.18
C ASN A 95 -1.07 -12.92 -1.12
N ASN A 96 -2.26 -12.45 -1.44
CA ASN A 96 -2.57 -11.72 -2.66
C ASN A 96 -2.80 -10.23 -2.36
N CYS A 97 -2.40 -9.38 -3.31
CA CYS A 97 -2.66 -7.94 -3.26
C CYS A 97 -3.99 -7.63 -3.96
N TYR A 98 -4.92 -7.06 -3.21
CA TYR A 98 -6.22 -6.62 -3.72
C TYR A 98 -6.33 -5.12 -3.67
N LEU A 99 -6.85 -4.51 -4.75
CA LEU A 99 -6.98 -3.06 -4.93
C LEU A 99 -8.29 -2.70 -5.63
N PRO A 100 -8.83 -1.49 -5.42
CA PRO A 100 -9.82 -0.92 -6.33
C PRO A 100 -9.29 -0.92 -7.76
N CYS A 101 -10.14 -1.20 -8.74
CA CYS A 101 -9.73 -1.35 -10.14
C CYS A 101 -8.90 -0.16 -10.66
N GLU A 102 -9.31 1.07 -10.35
CA GLU A 102 -8.59 2.28 -10.77
C GLU A 102 -7.18 2.37 -10.18
N VAL A 103 -7.01 1.95 -8.93
CA VAL A 103 -5.69 1.94 -8.26
C VAL A 103 -4.82 0.83 -8.85
N ALA A 104 -5.41 -0.35 -9.08
CA ALA A 104 -4.70 -1.47 -9.71
C ALA A 104 -4.18 -1.10 -11.11
N ILE A 105 -5.00 -0.44 -11.95
CA ILE A 105 -4.57 0.04 -13.27
C ILE A 105 -3.40 1.02 -13.16
N LYS A 106 -3.42 1.94 -12.19
CA LYS A 106 -2.33 2.90 -11.98
C LYS A 106 -1.05 2.20 -11.55
N LEU A 107 -1.15 1.17 -10.72
CA LEU A 107 0.00 0.36 -10.30
C LEU A 107 0.58 -0.41 -11.51
N CYS A 108 -0.25 -1.01 -12.36
CA CYS A 108 0.21 -1.63 -13.60
C CYS A 108 0.91 -0.63 -14.55
N ASN A 109 0.40 0.61 -14.64
CA ASN A 109 1.05 1.65 -15.43
C ASN A 109 2.41 2.05 -14.85
N ALA A 110 2.54 2.07 -13.52
CA ALA A 110 3.82 2.33 -12.85
C ALA A 110 4.83 1.19 -13.12
N GLU A 111 4.39 -0.07 -13.06
CA GLU A 111 5.19 -1.23 -13.43
C GLU A 111 5.65 -1.16 -14.88
N TYR A 112 4.73 -0.89 -15.81
CA TYR A 112 5.06 -0.72 -17.22
C TYR A 112 6.10 0.39 -17.45
N TYR A 113 5.93 1.54 -16.78
CA TYR A 113 6.88 2.66 -16.88
C TYR A 113 8.25 2.27 -16.32
N LEU A 114 8.28 1.63 -15.15
CA LEU A 114 9.53 1.16 -14.53
C LEU A 114 10.27 0.21 -15.46
N ASN A 115 9.62 -0.85 -15.92
CA ASN A 115 10.25 -1.86 -16.76
C ASN A 115 10.67 -1.33 -18.14
N SER A 116 9.90 -0.39 -18.71
CA SER A 116 10.24 0.26 -20.00
C SER A 116 11.49 1.12 -19.93
N ASN A 117 11.75 1.77 -18.79
CA ASN A 117 12.93 2.62 -18.61
C ASN A 117 14.12 1.87 -18.00
N PHE A 118 13.83 0.84 -17.23
CA PHE A 118 14.80 0.03 -16.50
C PHE A 118 14.47 -1.46 -16.66
N PRO A 119 14.83 -2.07 -17.79
CA PRO A 119 14.57 -3.49 -18.05
C PRO A 119 15.09 -4.38 -16.91
N ASN A 120 14.33 -5.38 -16.53
CA ASN A 120 14.56 -6.31 -15.41
C ASN A 120 14.34 -5.72 -14.01
N TYR A 121 13.77 -4.51 -13.90
CA TYR A 121 13.29 -3.99 -12.63
C TYR A 121 11.77 -4.11 -12.57
N HIS A 122 11.26 -4.56 -11.43
CA HIS A 122 9.84 -4.78 -11.20
C HIS A 122 9.42 -4.24 -9.84
N ILE A 123 8.15 -3.89 -9.71
CA ILE A 123 7.55 -3.52 -8.43
C ILE A 123 7.29 -4.78 -7.60
N ILE A 124 7.61 -4.70 -6.31
CA ILE A 124 7.16 -5.65 -5.31
C ILE A 124 6.24 -4.96 -4.32
N VAL A 125 5.07 -5.54 -4.04
CA VAL A 125 4.06 -5.00 -3.11
C VAL A 125 4.19 -5.69 -1.75
N PHE A 126 4.25 -4.90 -0.68
CA PHE A 126 4.36 -5.36 0.71
C PHE A 126 3.05 -5.22 1.49
N ASP A 127 2.24 -4.18 1.21
CA ASP A 127 0.90 -3.99 1.74
C ASP A 127 0.03 -3.20 0.75
N ALA A 128 -1.30 -3.33 0.86
CA ALA A 128 -2.25 -2.67 -0.02
C ALA A 128 -3.55 -2.30 0.73
N VAL A 129 -4.71 -2.84 0.35
CA VAL A 129 -5.95 -2.61 1.09
C VAL A 129 -5.83 -3.19 2.50
N ARG A 130 -5.95 -2.32 3.49
CA ARG A 130 -5.88 -2.66 4.91
C ARG A 130 -7.26 -2.50 5.55
N PRO A 131 -7.91 -3.58 5.99
CA PRO A 131 -9.18 -3.47 6.72
C PRO A 131 -9.04 -2.67 8.02
N LEU A 132 -10.06 -1.91 8.37
CA LEU A 132 -10.02 -1.05 9.56
C LEU A 132 -9.73 -1.82 10.87
N HIS A 133 -10.22 -3.05 11.00
CA HIS A 133 -9.93 -3.86 12.19
C HIS A 133 -8.45 -4.25 12.30
N ILE A 134 -7.76 -4.41 11.18
CA ILE A 134 -6.30 -4.63 11.13
C ILE A 134 -5.56 -3.34 11.53
N GLN A 135 -5.96 -2.19 10.99
CA GLN A 135 -5.41 -0.89 11.41
C GLN A 135 -5.57 -0.68 12.93
N LYS A 136 -6.73 -1.05 13.46
CA LYS A 136 -6.99 -0.98 14.90
C LYS A 136 -6.08 -1.92 15.69
N GLN A 137 -5.91 -3.15 15.23
CA GLN A 137 -4.99 -4.12 15.85
C GLN A 137 -3.55 -3.59 15.85
N MET A 138 -3.06 -3.05 14.72
CA MET A 138 -1.74 -2.43 14.63
C MET A 138 -1.59 -1.30 15.65
N TRP A 139 -2.59 -0.43 15.76
CA TRP A 139 -2.58 0.69 16.69
C TRP A 139 -2.53 0.24 18.15
N GLU A 140 -3.32 -0.78 18.51
CA GLU A 140 -3.38 -1.32 19.88
C GLU A 140 -2.11 -2.05 20.27
N GLU A 141 -1.48 -2.76 19.32
CA GLU A 141 -0.31 -3.59 19.58
C GLU A 141 1.03 -2.86 19.45
N LEU A 142 1.06 -1.69 18.79
CA LEU A 142 2.27 -0.88 18.73
C LEU A 142 2.58 -0.27 20.11
N GLU A 143 3.62 -0.78 20.75
CA GLU A 143 4.06 -0.35 22.07
C GLU A 143 4.90 0.94 21.97
N MET A 144 4.23 2.09 21.86
CA MET A 144 4.88 3.40 21.91
C MET A 144 3.87 4.49 22.38
N PRO A 145 4.36 5.65 22.88
CA PRO A 145 3.49 6.78 23.22
C PRO A 145 2.60 7.21 22.04
N VAL A 146 1.38 7.66 22.35
CA VAL A 146 0.41 8.07 21.30
C VAL A 146 0.98 9.20 20.44
N GLU A 147 1.72 10.12 21.04
CA GLU A 147 2.34 11.27 20.38
C GLU A 147 3.39 10.87 19.35
N GLU A 148 4.04 9.73 19.56
CA GLU A 148 5.01 9.15 18.61
C GLU A 148 4.32 8.24 17.61
N LYS A 149 3.31 7.48 18.05
CA LYS A 149 2.56 6.51 17.24
C LYS A 149 1.95 7.15 15.99
N ILE A 150 1.45 8.37 16.10
CA ILE A 150 0.84 9.11 14.98
C ILE A 150 1.82 9.43 13.84
N ASN A 151 3.13 9.38 14.08
CA ASN A 151 4.13 9.57 13.02
C ASN A 151 4.24 8.34 12.09
N TYR A 152 3.79 7.18 12.56
CA TYR A 152 3.96 5.89 11.84
C TYR A 152 2.64 5.25 11.45
N LEU A 153 1.60 5.44 12.25
CA LEU A 153 0.27 4.91 12.00
C LEU A 153 -0.77 6.03 12.03
N ALA A 154 -1.61 6.11 11.01
CA ALA A 154 -2.76 7.01 11.03
C ALA A 154 -3.64 6.72 12.25
N HIS A 155 -4.07 7.78 12.96
CA HIS A 155 -4.98 7.64 14.08
C HIS A 155 -6.31 7.03 13.61
N LEU A 156 -6.95 6.26 14.48
CA LEU A 156 -8.18 5.53 14.13
C LEU A 156 -9.35 6.43 13.74
N SER A 157 -9.35 7.72 14.20
CA SER A 157 -10.35 8.72 13.77
C SER A 157 -10.14 9.21 12.35
N ASP A 158 -8.89 9.19 11.85
CA ASP A 158 -8.51 9.85 10.59
C ASP A 158 -8.48 8.87 9.42
N LEU A 159 -8.46 7.58 9.72
CA LEU A 159 -8.31 6.47 8.79
C LEU A 159 -7.01 6.56 7.95
N SER A 160 -6.47 5.43 7.58
CA SER A 160 -5.34 5.34 6.66
C SER A 160 -5.81 5.32 5.21
N LEU A 161 -5.02 5.84 4.29
CA LEU A 161 -5.25 5.67 2.85
C LEU A 161 -5.33 4.19 2.44
N HIS A 162 -4.66 3.29 3.16
CA HIS A 162 -4.78 1.85 3.00
C HIS A 162 -6.21 1.35 3.29
N ASN A 163 -6.93 1.98 4.23
CA ASN A 163 -8.32 1.61 4.53
C ASN A 163 -9.26 1.93 3.37
N TYR A 164 -8.92 2.91 2.54
CA TYR A 164 -9.64 3.27 1.31
C TYR A 164 -9.13 2.53 0.07
N GLY A 165 -8.06 1.72 0.21
CA GLY A 165 -7.39 1.10 -0.93
C GLY A 165 -6.70 2.10 -1.86
N ALA A 166 -6.34 3.27 -1.33
CA ALA A 166 -5.71 4.37 -2.08
C ALA A 166 -4.18 4.46 -1.85
N ALA A 167 -3.62 3.54 -1.06
CA ALA A 167 -2.19 3.42 -0.82
C ALA A 167 -1.71 2.00 -1.02
N VAL A 168 -0.45 1.86 -1.44
CA VAL A 168 0.29 0.61 -1.58
C VAL A 168 1.70 0.82 -1.05
N ASP A 169 2.17 -0.10 -0.22
CA ASP A 169 3.57 -0.15 0.19
C ASP A 169 4.33 -1.01 -0.80
N VAL A 170 5.37 -0.45 -1.41
CA VAL A 170 6.10 -1.12 -2.48
C VAL A 170 7.61 -0.99 -2.30
N GLY A 171 8.35 -1.92 -2.87
CA GLY A 171 9.77 -1.84 -3.15
C GLY A 171 10.04 -2.05 -4.63
N ILE A 172 11.30 -2.09 -5.00
CA ILE A 172 11.75 -2.43 -6.35
C ILE A 172 12.68 -3.63 -6.26
N ILE A 173 12.44 -4.62 -7.09
CA ILE A 173 13.34 -5.76 -7.29
C ILE A 173 14.05 -5.62 -8.64
N GLY A 174 15.30 -6.00 -8.66
CA GLY A 174 16.11 -6.06 -9.87
C GLY A 174 16.29 -7.48 -10.36
N THR A 175 17.35 -7.69 -11.14
CA THR A 175 17.73 -9.01 -11.66
C THR A 175 17.84 -10.04 -10.55
N ASN A 176 17.30 -11.24 -10.78
CA ASN A 176 17.25 -12.35 -9.83
C ASN A 176 16.38 -12.08 -8.57
N ASP A 177 15.37 -11.24 -8.71
CA ASP A 177 14.45 -10.85 -7.63
C ASP A 177 15.16 -10.25 -6.40
N VAL A 178 16.32 -9.62 -6.60
CA VAL A 178 17.05 -8.95 -5.52
C VAL A 178 16.39 -7.61 -5.22
N LEU A 179 15.96 -7.43 -3.97
CA LEU A 179 15.38 -6.16 -3.51
C LEU A 179 16.43 -5.05 -3.57
N LEU A 180 16.09 -3.92 -4.17
CA LEU A 180 16.93 -2.74 -4.17
C LEU A 180 16.95 -2.13 -2.77
N ASP A 181 18.09 -1.52 -2.43
CA ASP A 181 18.18 -0.66 -1.25
C ASP A 181 17.31 0.58 -1.47
N MET A 182 16.26 0.71 -0.66
CA MET A 182 15.32 1.82 -0.68
C MET A 182 15.66 2.89 0.36
N GLY A 183 16.84 2.81 0.97
CA GLY A 183 17.32 3.72 2.01
C GLY A 183 17.02 3.20 3.42
N THR A 184 15.84 2.64 3.64
CA THR A 184 15.45 2.01 4.90
C THR A 184 14.76 0.67 4.64
N SER A 185 14.70 -0.18 5.64
CA SER A 185 13.87 -1.39 5.58
C SER A 185 12.37 -1.03 5.60
N PHE A 186 11.54 -1.97 5.18
CA PHE A 186 10.09 -1.88 5.36
C PHE A 186 9.77 -1.71 6.85
N ASP A 187 8.79 -0.87 7.19
CA ASP A 187 8.39 -0.54 8.57
C ASP A 187 9.52 0.03 9.45
N PHE A 188 10.51 0.69 8.86
CA PHE A 188 11.54 1.36 9.65
C PHE A 188 10.96 2.59 10.37
N PHE A 189 11.04 2.58 11.70
CA PHE A 189 10.62 3.68 12.56
C PHE A 189 11.82 4.52 12.97
N GLY A 190 12.01 5.66 12.32
CA GLY A 190 13.11 6.55 12.57
C GLY A 190 13.21 7.70 11.57
N GLU A 191 14.04 8.67 11.89
CA GLU A 191 14.18 9.89 11.11
C GLU A 191 14.61 9.66 9.66
N LEU A 192 15.38 8.59 9.39
CA LEU A 192 15.81 8.23 8.03
C LEU A 192 14.64 7.90 7.08
N SER A 193 13.46 7.55 7.62
CA SER A 193 12.26 7.31 6.84
C SER A 193 11.42 8.57 6.58
N GLU A 194 11.86 9.75 7.02
CA GLU A 194 11.16 11.01 6.79
C GLU A 194 11.46 11.58 5.40
N PRO A 195 10.52 11.58 4.44
CA PRO A 195 10.77 12.03 3.07
C PRO A 195 11.22 13.49 2.97
N LYS A 196 10.82 14.33 3.93
CA LYS A 196 11.18 15.75 3.97
C LYS A 196 12.67 15.99 4.30
N ARG A 197 13.32 14.99 4.92
CA ARG A 197 14.72 15.04 5.33
C ARG A 197 15.66 14.25 4.43
N GLU A 198 15.14 13.62 3.37
CA GLU A 198 15.92 12.82 2.43
C GLU A 198 17.17 13.54 1.95
N LYS A 199 17.02 14.79 1.49
CA LYS A 199 18.13 15.59 1.00
C LYS A 199 19.23 15.78 2.06
N GLU A 200 18.84 16.08 3.29
CA GLU A 200 19.76 16.19 4.42
C GLU A 200 20.56 14.90 4.63
N PHE A 201 19.87 13.75 4.66
CA PHE A 201 20.51 12.47 4.90
C PHE A 201 21.41 12.01 3.74
N VAL A 202 21.04 12.35 2.50
CA VAL A 202 21.91 12.11 1.33
C VAL A 202 23.15 12.98 1.39
N GLU A 203 23.03 14.28 1.73
CA GLU A 203 24.16 15.20 1.87
C GLU A 203 25.10 14.80 2.99
N ASN A 204 24.58 14.19 4.07
CA ASN A 204 25.37 13.69 5.19
C ASN A 204 25.91 12.25 4.98
N GLY A 205 25.63 11.63 3.83
CA GLY A 205 26.07 10.27 3.51
C GLY A 205 25.38 9.15 4.32
N GLN A 206 24.24 9.44 4.92
CA GLN A 206 23.42 8.47 5.67
C GLN A 206 22.46 7.71 4.76
N LEU A 207 22.09 8.30 3.62
CA LEU A 207 21.38 7.68 2.50
C LEU A 207 22.23 7.78 1.24
N SER A 208 22.02 6.86 0.26
CA SER A 208 22.79 6.76 -0.98
C SER A 208 22.00 7.17 -2.22
#